data_16b56980b1d6c328cb1dbb361c20128b
#
_entry.id   16b56980b1d6c328cb1dbb361c20128b
#
_cell.length_a   1.000
_cell.length_b   1.000
_cell.length_c   1.000
_cell.angle_alpha   90.00
_cell.angle_beta   90.00
_cell.angle_gamma   90.00
#
_symmetry.space_group_name_H-M   'P 1'
#
loop_
_entity.id
_entity.type
_entity.pdbx_description
1 polymer ?
#
loop_
_entity_poly.entity_id
_entity_poly.type
_entity_poly.pdbx_seq_one_letter_code
_entity_poly.pdbx_strand_id
1 'polypeptide(L)'
;MTEAFILRPFDPAEAIGIAVAAERAGRAQRTIREWCALHKIGRRIAGRWVVSAVALDMLLESDLESLEAYLAGDRTTDRVRAYFARRSVLLQAGSIG
;
A
#
# COMPACT_ATOMS: atom_id res chain seq x y z
N MET A 1 -9.01 -3.39 -20.65
CA MET A 1 -8.69 -3.71 -19.24
C MET A 1 -8.20 -2.46 -18.53
N THR A 2 -8.76 -2.18 -17.38
CA THR A 2 -8.38 -0.99 -16.61
C THR A 2 -7.26 -1.38 -15.64
N GLU A 3 -6.11 -0.70 -15.72
CA GLU A 3 -5.05 -0.90 -14.74
C GLU A 3 -5.46 -0.36 -13.38
N ALA A 4 -5.04 -1.04 -12.34
CA ALA A 4 -5.21 -0.54 -10.98
C ALA A 4 -4.31 0.67 -10.75
N PHE A 5 -4.81 1.67 -10.01
CA PHE A 5 -4.07 2.89 -9.70
C PHE A 5 -3.17 2.74 -8.48
N ILE A 6 -2.57 1.58 -8.32
CA ILE A 6 -1.65 1.32 -7.22
C ILE A 6 -0.38 2.16 -7.40
N LEU A 7 0.02 2.87 -6.33
CA LEU A 7 1.21 3.75 -6.35
C LEU A 7 1.15 4.78 -7.49
N ARG A 8 -0.02 5.31 -7.77
CA ARG A 8 -0.23 6.34 -8.80
C ARG A 8 -1.14 7.44 -8.27
N PRO A 9 -0.65 8.68 -8.17
CA PRO A 9 0.73 9.07 -8.43
C PRO A 9 1.70 8.42 -7.45
N PHE A 10 2.94 8.24 -7.85
CA PHE A 10 3.96 7.63 -7.00
C PHE A 10 4.32 8.57 -5.84
N ASP A 11 4.27 8.04 -4.63
CA ASP A 11 4.64 8.75 -3.42
C ASP A 11 5.67 7.91 -2.66
N PRO A 12 6.90 8.40 -2.51
CA PRO A 12 7.93 7.65 -1.78
C PRO A 12 7.53 7.31 -0.34
N ALA A 13 6.67 8.12 0.28
CA ALA A 13 6.19 7.87 1.64
C ALA A 13 5.23 6.68 1.70
N GLU A 14 4.55 6.38 0.60
CA GLU A 14 3.63 5.25 0.50
C GLU A 14 4.34 3.95 0.14
N ALA A 15 5.44 4.04 -0.59
CA ALA A 15 6.10 2.88 -1.20
C ALA A 15 7.02 2.16 -0.21
N ILE A 16 6.86 0.84 -0.10
CA ILE A 16 7.75 0.00 0.72
C ILE A 16 8.16 -1.24 -0.09
N GLY A 17 9.31 -1.80 0.27
CA GLY A 17 9.79 -3.03 -0.37
C GLY A 17 9.09 -4.27 0.20
N ILE A 18 9.31 -5.41 -0.46
CA ILE A 18 8.72 -6.69 -0.07
C ILE A 18 9.10 -7.10 1.35
N ALA A 19 10.38 -6.93 1.73
CA ALA A 19 10.85 -7.33 3.06
C ALA A 19 10.16 -6.53 4.17
N VAL A 20 10.03 -5.21 3.96
CA VAL A 20 9.35 -4.33 4.92
C VAL A 20 7.86 -4.67 4.99
N ALA A 21 7.24 -4.91 3.84
CA ALA A 21 5.83 -5.31 3.80
C ALA A 21 5.58 -6.63 4.53
N ALA A 22 6.47 -7.62 4.34
CA ALA A 22 6.37 -8.91 5.00
C ALA A 22 6.47 -8.77 6.53
N GLU A 23 7.42 -7.96 6.99
CA GLU A 23 7.59 -7.69 8.41
C GLU A 23 6.36 -7.00 9.00
N ARG A 24 5.85 -5.98 8.30
CA ARG A 24 4.66 -5.23 8.72
C ARG A 24 3.42 -6.13 8.81
N ALA A 25 3.27 -7.05 7.87
CA ALA A 25 2.12 -7.96 7.82
C ALA A 25 2.29 -9.20 8.72
N GLY A 26 3.51 -9.48 9.18
CA GLY A 26 3.80 -10.73 9.89
C GLY A 26 3.66 -11.94 8.98
N ARG A 27 4.03 -11.80 7.70
CA ARG A 27 3.89 -12.84 6.68
C ARG A 27 5.20 -13.04 5.95
N ALA A 28 5.34 -14.21 5.28
CA ALA A 28 6.50 -14.47 4.45
C ALA A 28 6.51 -13.55 3.21
N GLN A 29 7.70 -13.25 2.70
CA GLN A 29 7.85 -12.43 1.51
C GLN A 29 7.11 -13.02 0.30
N ARG A 30 7.13 -14.35 0.18
CA ARG A 30 6.39 -15.05 -0.86
C ARG A 30 4.89 -14.73 -0.81
N THR A 31 4.31 -14.71 0.39
CA THR A 31 2.91 -14.36 0.59
C THR A 31 2.63 -12.93 0.11
N ILE A 32 3.52 -12.01 0.42
CA ILE A 32 3.36 -10.61 -0.01
C ILE A 32 3.38 -10.51 -1.54
N ARG A 33 4.27 -11.25 -2.22
CA ARG A 33 4.30 -11.27 -3.70
C ARG A 33 3.00 -11.81 -4.27
N GLU A 34 2.45 -12.86 -3.65
CA GLU A 34 1.17 -13.42 -4.05
C GLU A 34 0.04 -12.39 -3.87
N TRP A 35 0.06 -11.66 -2.77
CA TRP A 35 -0.91 -10.61 -2.51
C TRP A 35 -0.79 -9.44 -3.51
N CYS A 36 0.42 -9.08 -3.92
CA CYS A 36 0.61 -8.06 -4.95
C CYS A 36 -0.07 -8.46 -6.25
N ALA A 37 0.03 -9.73 -6.63
CA ALA A 37 -0.61 -10.23 -7.83
C ALA A 37 -2.13 -10.37 -7.66
N LEU A 38 -2.57 -10.90 -6.53
CA LEU A 38 -3.99 -11.23 -6.29
C LEU A 38 -4.82 -10.01 -5.88
N HIS A 39 -4.30 -9.22 -4.94
CA HIS A 39 -5.03 -8.07 -4.37
C HIS A 39 -4.54 -6.73 -4.91
N LYS A 40 -3.56 -6.74 -5.78
CA LYS A 40 -3.03 -5.54 -6.45
C LYS A 40 -2.51 -4.47 -5.49
N ILE A 41 -1.93 -4.91 -4.37
CA ILE A 41 -1.38 -3.99 -3.36
C ILE A 41 0.03 -3.49 -3.69
N GLY A 42 0.62 -3.95 -4.80
CA GLY A 42 1.92 -3.52 -5.25
C GLY A 42 2.04 -3.63 -6.76
N ARG A 43 3.12 -3.09 -7.29
CA ARG A 43 3.44 -3.21 -8.71
C ARG A 43 4.94 -3.29 -8.91
N ARG A 44 5.37 -3.69 -10.09
CA ARG A 44 6.79 -3.73 -10.42
C ARG A 44 7.23 -2.37 -10.95
N ILE A 45 8.28 -1.83 -10.34
CA ILE A 45 8.90 -0.57 -10.75
C ILE A 45 10.38 -0.86 -10.94
N ALA A 46 10.90 -0.60 -12.13
CA ALA A 46 12.31 -0.85 -12.46
C ALA A 46 12.73 -2.29 -12.11
N GLY A 47 11.88 -3.26 -12.39
CA GLY A 47 12.16 -4.69 -12.17
C GLY A 47 11.98 -5.18 -10.73
N ARG A 48 11.55 -4.34 -9.82
CA ARG A 48 11.36 -4.70 -8.40
C ARG A 48 9.91 -4.57 -8.00
N TRP A 49 9.46 -5.46 -7.13
CA TRP A 49 8.16 -5.31 -6.49
C TRP A 49 8.20 -4.17 -5.48
N VAL A 50 7.27 -3.25 -5.62
CA VAL A 50 7.06 -2.15 -4.68
C VAL A 50 5.62 -2.25 -4.18
N VAL A 51 5.45 -2.23 -2.86
CA VAL A 51 4.15 -2.40 -2.22
C VAL A 51 3.67 -1.04 -1.71
N SER A 52 2.36 -0.78 -1.85
CA SER A 52 1.75 0.37 -1.20
C SER A 52 1.46 0.02 0.26
N ALA A 53 2.10 0.73 1.19
CA ALA A 53 1.83 0.54 2.62
C ALA A 53 0.37 0.86 2.94
N VAL A 54 -0.22 1.83 2.25
CA VAL A 54 -1.63 2.20 2.41
C VAL A 54 -2.55 1.05 1.99
N ALA A 55 -2.32 0.49 0.80
CA ALA A 55 -3.12 -0.63 0.31
C ALA A 55 -2.93 -1.88 1.18
N LEU A 56 -1.70 -2.13 1.64
CA LEU A 56 -1.43 -3.25 2.55
C LEU A 56 -2.22 -3.10 3.85
N ASP A 57 -2.24 -1.90 4.44
CA ASP A 57 -3.01 -1.66 5.66
C ASP A 57 -4.51 -1.90 5.45
N MET A 58 -5.06 -1.45 4.32
CA MET A 58 -6.46 -1.70 3.97
C MET A 58 -6.75 -3.20 3.92
N LEU A 59 -5.86 -3.96 3.28
CA LEU A 59 -6.01 -5.40 3.17
C LEU A 59 -5.91 -6.08 4.54
N LEU A 60 -4.94 -5.69 5.37
CA LEU A 60 -4.74 -6.25 6.70
C LEU A 60 -5.92 -5.97 7.63
N GLU A 61 -6.58 -4.84 7.46
CA GLU A 61 -7.76 -4.48 8.23
C GLU A 61 -9.06 -5.02 7.62
N SER A 62 -8.95 -5.77 6.55
CA SER A 62 -10.09 -6.30 5.80
C SER A 62 -11.04 -5.20 5.30
N ASP A 63 -10.50 -4.02 5.07
CA ASP A 63 -11.26 -2.88 4.55
C ASP A 63 -11.24 -2.91 3.02
N LEU A 64 -11.94 -3.87 2.45
CA LEU A 64 -11.92 -4.09 1.01
C LEU A 64 -12.60 -2.96 0.24
N GLU A 65 -13.55 -2.27 0.86
CA GLU A 65 -14.21 -1.13 0.25
C GLU A 65 -13.23 0.02 0.01
N SER A 66 -12.41 0.35 1.00
CA SER A 66 -11.37 1.37 0.85
C SER A 66 -10.31 0.95 -0.16
N LEU A 67 -9.90 -0.33 -0.13
CA LEU A 67 -8.93 -0.85 -1.07
C LEU A 67 -9.45 -0.76 -2.51
N GLU A 68 -10.71 -1.13 -2.74
CA GLU A 68 -11.32 -1.04 -4.05
C GLU A 68 -11.35 0.41 -4.54
N ALA A 69 -11.75 1.34 -3.69
CA ALA A 69 -11.77 2.77 -4.02
C ALA A 69 -10.37 3.27 -4.37
N TYR A 70 -9.38 2.92 -3.56
CA TYR A 70 -7.98 3.28 -3.81
C TYR A 70 -7.52 2.76 -5.19
N LEU A 71 -7.79 1.50 -5.49
CA LEU A 71 -7.36 0.89 -6.74
C LEU A 71 -8.10 1.48 -7.96
N ALA A 72 -9.28 2.05 -7.74
CA ALA A 72 -10.02 2.75 -8.79
C ALA A 72 -9.53 4.19 -9.00
N GLY A 73 -8.53 4.62 -8.25
CA GLY A 73 -7.93 5.94 -8.39
C GLY A 73 -8.45 6.98 -7.40
N ASP A 74 -9.30 6.58 -6.46
CA ASP A 74 -9.86 7.49 -5.47
C ASP A 74 -8.81 7.84 -4.41
N ARG A 75 -8.56 9.14 -4.25
CA ARG A 75 -7.65 9.68 -3.24
C ARG A 75 -8.34 10.73 -2.39
N THR A 76 -9.65 10.88 -2.53
CA THR A 76 -10.41 11.99 -1.96
C THR A 76 -11.41 11.59 -0.88
N THR A 77 -11.86 10.33 -0.84
CA THR A 77 -12.78 9.89 0.21
C THR A 77 -12.10 9.96 1.58
N ASP A 78 -12.87 10.23 2.61
CA ASP A 78 -12.37 10.38 3.97
C ASP A 78 -11.65 9.13 4.46
N ARG A 79 -12.17 7.94 4.13
CA ARG A 79 -11.55 6.67 4.53
C ARG A 79 -10.17 6.50 3.90
N VAL A 80 -10.05 6.73 2.60
CA VAL A 80 -8.76 6.63 1.90
C VAL A 80 -7.78 7.66 2.45
N ARG A 81 -8.23 8.90 2.62
CA ARG A 81 -7.39 9.97 3.17
C ARG A 81 -6.91 9.65 4.58
N ALA A 82 -7.74 8.99 5.38
CA ALA A 82 -7.36 8.61 6.75
C ALA A 82 -6.17 7.62 6.74
N TYR A 83 -6.15 6.68 5.80
CA TYR A 83 -5.02 5.77 5.68
C TYR A 83 -3.73 6.49 5.31
N PHE A 84 -3.80 7.44 4.39
CA PHE A 84 -2.64 8.26 4.03
C PHE A 84 -2.18 9.13 5.19
N ALA A 85 -3.11 9.69 5.95
CA ALA A 85 -2.79 10.50 7.12
C ALA A 85 -2.05 9.68 8.19
N ARG A 86 -2.47 8.45 8.44
CA ARG A 86 -1.77 7.55 9.36
C ARG A 86 -0.32 7.32 8.92
N ARG A 87 -0.11 7.14 7.63
CA ARG A 87 1.24 6.93 7.09
C ARG A 87 2.12 8.15 7.31
N SER A 88 1.59 9.35 7.06
CA SER A 88 2.33 10.61 7.27
C SER A 88 2.71 10.80 8.73
N VAL A 89 1.80 10.52 9.66
CA VAL A 89 2.07 10.63 11.09
C VAL A 89 3.19 9.68 11.50
N LEU A 90 3.17 8.45 11.04
CA LEU A 90 4.21 7.46 11.35
C LEU A 90 5.57 7.91 10.85
N LEU A 91 5.64 8.49 9.65
CA LEU A 91 6.89 9.00 9.10
C LEU A 91 7.43 10.17 9.89
N GLN A 92 6.57 11.09 10.31
CA GLN A 92 6.97 12.22 11.14
C GLN A 92 7.51 11.76 12.49
N ALA A 93 6.85 10.81 13.13
CA ALA A 93 7.31 10.23 14.38
C ALA A 93 8.67 9.57 14.22
N GLY A 94 8.88 8.88 13.11
CA GLY A 94 10.15 8.24 12.80
C GLY A 94 11.29 9.23 12.58
N SER A 95 10.99 10.41 12.04
CA SER A 95 12.01 11.41 11.74
C SER A 95 12.46 12.19 12.97
N ILE A 96 11.70 12.19 14.04
CA ILE A 96 12.04 12.87 15.29
C ILE A 96 12.97 12.05 16.17
N GLY A 97 12.91 10.75 16.02
CA GLY A 97 13.64 9.80 16.83
C GLY A 97 15.13 9.81 16.71
#